data_c8482a325fdafd4c8ce70fb596f800db
#
_entry.id   c8482a325fdafd4c8ce70fb596f800db
#
_cell.length_a   1.000
_cell.length_b   1.000
_cell.length_c   1.000
_cell.angle_alpha   90.00
_cell.angle_beta   90.00
_cell.angle_gamma   90.00
#
_symmetry.space_group_name_H-M   'P 1'
#
loop_
_entity.id
_entity.type
_entity.pdbx_description
1 polymer ?
#
loop_
_entity_poly.entity_id
_entity_poly.type
_entity_poly.pdbx_seq_one_letter_code
_entity_poly.pdbx_strand_id
1 'polypeptide(L)'
;VLPLVDFLRRRGRQAAGALAEQLGISRATLMRAVRAAGDELVVRGAARRTQYAARRALRGQAAPLPVYRVDAEGTPQQIAWLHLTAPDGSALEMLQPLGWPLDEAARDGWFDGLPYPLQDLRPQGFLGRAFARHHAATLQVSEDPAAWSDDDTLHALSLLGEDTPGDLIVGETACRRWLQRVRAARAGEAEAPLREAELAQAYPALADAAMAAGLPGSSAGGEFPKFTAWRNGADGRPQAVLVKFSGSDDSPGTRRWSDLLVCEHLAGGVLAALGLPAAVSRIVQAGGRTFLEVERFDRHGALGRSGLVSWGAINGECFGLAGRSWAEAGRALAARGWLAAQEAQALARLWQFGRLLANTDMHDGNLSFRLGPGGGAPLAIAPVYDMLPMLYAPARGVELPPREYRPELPLPQDAAAWQAAAPVALDFWQRAAADERISAGFRGVCAENTRRLAALLG
;
A
#
# COMPACT_ATOMS: atom_id res chain seq x y z
N VAL A 1 -0.09 43.23 3.61
CA VAL A 1 -0.13 41.80 4.03
C VAL A 1 -1.26 41.07 3.31
N LEU A 2 -2.50 41.59 3.37
CA LEU A 2 -3.67 41.01 2.71
C LEU A 2 -3.47 40.69 1.22
N PRO A 3 -2.92 41.56 0.36
CA PRO A 3 -2.76 41.24 -1.04
C PRO A 3 -1.84 40.02 -1.32
N LEU A 4 -0.78 39.82 -0.52
CA LEU A 4 0.13 38.69 -0.70
C LEU A 4 -0.49 37.35 -0.34
N VAL A 5 -1.12 37.28 0.84
CA VAL A 5 -1.74 36.03 1.33
C VAL A 5 -2.94 35.65 0.45
N ASP A 6 -3.79 36.61 0.10
CA ASP A 6 -4.96 36.36 -0.77
C ASP A 6 -4.53 36.00 -2.20
N PHE A 7 -3.44 36.55 -2.70
CA PHE A 7 -2.86 36.16 -3.97
C PHE A 7 -2.41 34.70 -3.94
N LEU A 8 -1.64 34.31 -2.89
CA LEU A 8 -1.16 32.94 -2.73
C LEU A 8 -2.29 31.94 -2.46
N ARG A 9 -3.37 32.35 -1.78
CA ARG A 9 -4.57 31.49 -1.60
C ARG A 9 -5.21 31.11 -2.94
N ARG A 10 -5.18 32.02 -3.92
CA ARG A 10 -5.79 31.77 -5.24
C ARG A 10 -4.84 31.14 -6.24
N ARG A 11 -3.56 31.47 -6.18
CA ARG A 11 -2.55 31.07 -7.17
C ARG A 11 -1.68 29.90 -6.75
N GLY A 12 -1.78 29.51 -5.48
CA GLY A 12 -0.95 28.46 -4.93
C GLY A 12 0.50 28.90 -4.70
N ARG A 13 1.36 27.92 -4.58
CA ARG A 13 2.80 28.05 -4.32
C ARG A 13 3.52 28.85 -5.44
N GLN A 14 4.34 29.82 -5.02
CA GLN A 14 5.08 30.70 -5.95
C GLN A 14 6.51 30.95 -5.47
N ALA A 15 7.44 31.09 -6.42
CA ALA A 15 8.80 31.57 -6.14
C ALA A 15 8.85 33.09 -5.94
N ALA A 16 9.83 33.58 -5.18
CA ALA A 16 9.97 35.00 -4.83
C ALA A 16 10.02 35.94 -6.05
N GLY A 17 10.70 35.53 -7.13
CA GLY A 17 10.81 36.32 -8.36
C GLY A 17 9.45 36.50 -9.05
N ALA A 18 8.72 35.39 -9.24
CA ALA A 18 7.39 35.39 -9.83
C ALA A 18 6.40 36.21 -9.00
N LEU A 19 6.46 36.11 -7.67
CA LEU A 19 5.60 36.89 -6.76
C LEU A 19 5.86 38.40 -6.89
N ALA A 20 7.12 38.83 -6.90
CA ALA A 20 7.47 40.25 -7.02
C ALA A 20 6.99 40.83 -8.34
N GLU A 21 7.17 40.10 -9.43
CA GLU A 21 6.74 40.46 -10.79
C GLU A 21 5.20 40.55 -10.88
N GLN A 22 4.47 39.49 -10.47
CA GLN A 22 3.02 39.39 -10.57
C GLN A 22 2.29 40.40 -9.66
N LEU A 23 2.89 40.76 -8.53
CA LEU A 23 2.36 41.79 -7.62
C LEU A 23 2.82 43.21 -7.99
N GLY A 24 3.71 43.38 -8.96
CA GLY A 24 4.26 44.68 -9.34
C GLY A 24 5.05 45.39 -8.23
N ILE A 25 5.72 44.64 -7.34
CA ILE A 25 6.41 45.19 -6.16
C ILE A 25 7.90 44.85 -6.18
N SER A 26 8.69 45.67 -5.49
CA SER A 26 10.11 45.39 -5.32
C SER A 26 10.35 44.18 -4.42
N ARG A 27 11.49 43.51 -4.59
CA ARG A 27 11.90 42.38 -3.71
C ARG A 27 11.95 42.80 -2.24
N ALA A 28 12.38 44.02 -1.94
CA ALA A 28 12.41 44.54 -0.58
C ALA A 28 10.99 44.68 0.00
N THR A 29 10.05 45.13 -0.80
CA THR A 29 8.63 45.22 -0.41
C THR A 29 8.03 43.85 -0.20
N LEU A 30 8.32 42.89 -1.10
CA LEU A 30 7.90 41.49 -0.95
C LEU A 30 8.42 40.92 0.38
N MET A 31 9.69 41.08 0.72
CA MET A 31 10.27 40.55 1.96
C MET A 31 9.64 41.18 3.22
N ARG A 32 9.23 42.46 3.16
CA ARG A 32 8.46 43.07 4.25
C ARG A 32 7.07 42.48 4.38
N ALA A 33 6.39 42.25 3.25
CA ALA A 33 5.07 41.62 3.26
C ALA A 33 5.14 40.18 3.76
N VAL A 34 6.15 39.39 3.37
CA VAL A 34 6.38 38.03 3.90
C VAL A 34 6.58 38.04 5.41
N ARG A 35 7.43 38.93 5.93
CA ARG A 35 7.63 39.05 7.39
C ARG A 35 6.35 39.44 8.13
N ALA A 36 5.56 40.35 7.56
CA ALA A 36 4.32 40.80 8.15
C ALA A 36 3.22 39.73 8.11
N ALA A 37 3.25 38.81 7.14
CA ALA A 37 2.32 37.69 7.04
C ALA A 37 2.63 36.57 8.06
N GLY A 38 3.90 36.44 8.48
CA GLY A 38 4.29 35.49 9.52
C GLY A 38 3.78 34.08 9.29
N ASP A 39 3.04 33.56 10.27
CA ASP A 39 2.52 32.17 10.27
C ASP A 39 1.39 31.92 9.24
N GLU A 40 0.87 32.95 8.57
CA GLU A 40 -0.07 32.73 7.46
C GLU A 40 0.61 32.16 6.22
N LEU A 41 1.94 32.15 6.17
CA LEU A 41 2.72 31.61 5.08
C LEU A 41 3.48 30.34 5.48
N VAL A 42 3.62 29.46 4.50
CA VAL A 42 4.60 28.37 4.49
C VAL A 42 5.73 28.77 3.56
N VAL A 43 6.97 28.74 4.06
CA VAL A 43 8.16 29.16 3.33
C VAL A 43 9.16 28.01 3.36
N ARG A 44 9.52 27.46 2.18
CA ARG A 44 10.46 26.34 2.07
C ARG A 44 11.41 26.56 0.90
N GLY A 45 12.53 25.84 0.93
CA GLY A 45 13.63 26.01 -0.02
C GLY A 45 14.64 27.06 0.43
N ALA A 46 15.75 27.15 -0.28
CA ALA A 46 16.84 28.07 0.00
C ALA A 46 17.24 28.88 -1.23
N ALA A 47 17.67 30.12 -1.00
CA ALA A 47 18.17 31.03 -2.02
C ALA A 47 17.17 31.19 -3.20
N ARG A 48 17.58 30.79 -4.41
CA ARG A 48 16.74 30.93 -5.63
C ARG A 48 15.55 29.95 -5.66
N ARG A 49 15.61 28.87 -4.86
CA ARG A 49 14.54 27.87 -4.77
C ARG A 49 13.49 28.19 -3.70
N THR A 50 13.67 29.29 -2.94
CA THR A 50 12.70 29.68 -1.92
C THR A 50 11.33 29.93 -2.57
N GLN A 51 10.33 29.22 -2.08
CA GLN A 51 8.94 29.34 -2.49
C GLN A 51 8.06 29.66 -1.30
N TYR A 52 6.91 30.25 -1.60
CA TYR A 52 5.94 30.72 -0.63
C TYR A 52 4.56 30.20 -1.00
N ALA A 53 3.82 29.75 -0.02
CA ALA A 53 2.40 29.37 -0.16
C ALA A 53 1.61 29.92 1.03
N ALA A 54 0.34 30.22 0.83
CA ALA A 54 -0.53 30.57 1.94
C ALA A 54 -0.86 29.31 2.75
N ARG A 55 -0.79 29.37 4.07
CA ARG A 55 -1.21 28.30 4.95
C ARG A 55 -2.70 28.07 4.83
N ARG A 56 -3.12 26.80 4.85
CA ARG A 56 -4.49 26.34 4.84
C ARG A 56 -4.78 25.59 6.14
N ALA A 57 -5.97 25.81 6.70
CA ALA A 57 -6.40 25.09 7.90
C ALA A 57 -7.04 23.75 7.54
N LEU A 58 -6.78 22.71 8.34
CA LEU A 58 -7.52 21.45 8.30
C LEU A 58 -8.76 21.58 9.20
N ARG A 59 -9.95 21.67 8.62
CA ARG A 59 -11.23 21.80 9.37
C ARG A 59 -11.16 22.86 10.48
N GLY A 60 -10.58 24.02 10.16
CA GLY A 60 -10.44 25.16 11.07
C GLY A 60 -9.18 25.17 11.93
N GLN A 61 -8.38 24.11 11.96
CA GLN A 61 -7.10 24.06 12.65
C GLN A 61 -5.96 24.47 11.73
N ALA A 62 -5.33 25.60 12.00
CA ALA A 62 -4.24 26.13 11.18
C ALA A 62 -2.86 25.57 11.59
N ALA A 63 -2.74 24.93 12.75
CA ALA A 63 -1.47 24.34 13.21
C ALA A 63 -1.04 23.19 12.27
N PRO A 64 0.27 23.05 11.99
CA PRO A 64 0.76 21.92 11.21
C PRO A 64 0.55 20.59 11.96
N LEU A 65 0.43 19.51 11.21
CA LEU A 65 0.29 18.18 11.78
C LEU A 65 1.67 17.57 12.00
N PRO A 66 1.98 17.04 13.20
CA PRO A 66 3.19 16.28 13.41
C PRO A 66 3.12 14.94 12.66
N VAL A 67 4.23 14.54 12.05
CA VAL A 67 4.40 13.24 11.43
C VAL A 67 5.41 12.46 12.26
N TYR A 68 5.01 11.28 12.70
CA TYR A 68 5.83 10.38 13.50
C TYR A 68 6.22 9.15 12.68
N ARG A 69 7.40 8.63 12.95
CA ARG A 69 7.84 7.29 12.53
C ARG A 69 7.91 6.39 13.74
N VAL A 70 7.34 5.20 13.64
CA VAL A 70 7.44 4.15 14.65
C VAL A 70 8.56 3.19 14.24
N ASP A 71 9.52 2.96 15.14
CA ASP A 71 10.66 2.07 14.90
C ASP A 71 10.33 0.57 15.07
N ALA A 72 11.34 -0.28 14.92
CA ALA A 72 11.22 -1.72 15.06
C ALA A 72 10.90 -2.17 16.51
N GLU A 73 11.07 -1.28 17.49
CA GLU A 73 10.78 -1.48 18.91
C GLU A 73 9.42 -0.88 19.32
N GLY A 74 8.73 -0.23 18.39
CA GLY A 74 7.42 0.39 18.60
C GLY A 74 7.47 1.81 19.19
N THR A 75 8.65 2.46 19.18
CA THR A 75 8.82 3.81 19.70
C THR A 75 8.53 4.85 18.62
N PRO A 76 7.54 5.74 18.80
CA PRO A 76 7.27 6.80 17.86
C PRO A 76 8.27 7.96 18.05
N GLN A 77 8.83 8.44 16.94
CA GLN A 77 9.67 9.63 16.88
C GLN A 77 9.10 10.62 15.88
N GLN A 78 8.94 11.88 16.27
CA GLN A 78 8.52 12.92 15.34
C GLN A 78 9.64 13.19 14.33
N ILE A 79 9.31 13.08 13.03
CA ILE A 79 10.25 13.24 11.92
C ILE A 79 9.98 14.48 11.07
N ALA A 80 8.75 15.01 11.11
CA ALA A 80 8.39 16.18 10.32
C ALA A 80 7.18 16.92 10.91
N TRP A 81 6.94 18.13 10.38
CA TRP A 81 5.67 18.82 10.42
C TRP A 81 5.07 18.84 9.02
N LEU A 82 3.81 18.48 8.91
CA LEU A 82 3.04 18.59 7.66
C LEU A 82 2.22 19.88 7.70
N HIS A 83 2.54 20.81 6.82
CA HIS A 83 1.81 22.05 6.61
C HIS A 83 0.87 21.90 5.42
N LEU A 84 -0.38 22.30 5.55
CA LEU A 84 -1.29 22.37 4.41
C LEU A 84 -1.21 23.75 3.77
N THR A 85 -1.29 23.78 2.44
CA THR A 85 -1.17 25.00 1.65
C THR A 85 -2.37 25.19 0.73
N ALA A 86 -2.73 26.45 0.50
CA ALA A 86 -3.83 26.81 -0.40
C ALA A 86 -3.33 26.92 -1.87
N PRO A 87 -4.22 26.64 -2.88
CA PRO A 87 -5.58 26.12 -2.70
C PRO A 87 -5.57 24.65 -2.24
N ASP A 88 -4.67 23.85 -2.77
CA ASP A 88 -4.42 22.46 -2.50
C ASP A 88 -2.91 22.23 -2.34
N GLY A 89 -2.52 21.12 -1.75
CA GLY A 89 -1.13 20.76 -1.58
C GLY A 89 -0.64 20.85 -0.14
N SER A 90 0.63 20.50 0.04
CA SER A 90 1.25 20.43 1.34
C SER A 90 2.76 20.70 1.29
N ALA A 91 3.35 20.86 2.48
CA ALA A 91 4.79 20.95 2.64
C ALA A 91 5.24 20.19 3.90
N LEU A 92 6.27 19.37 3.75
CA LEU A 92 6.94 18.71 4.88
C LEU A 92 8.11 19.58 5.39
N GLU A 93 8.04 19.94 6.64
CA GLU A 93 9.16 20.49 7.38
C GLU A 93 9.88 19.35 8.09
N MET A 94 10.96 18.88 7.49
CA MET A 94 11.68 17.71 7.98
C MET A 94 12.54 18.07 9.19
N LEU A 95 12.31 17.40 10.31
CA LEU A 95 13.15 17.43 11.52
C LEU A 95 14.25 16.37 11.44
N GLN A 96 13.97 15.30 10.67
CA GLN A 96 14.90 14.23 10.39
C GLN A 96 14.74 13.77 8.93
N PRO A 97 15.73 13.07 8.34
CA PRO A 97 15.60 12.53 7.00
C PRO A 97 14.37 11.65 6.87
N LEU A 98 13.56 11.89 5.83
CA LEU A 98 12.39 11.08 5.54
C LEU A 98 12.76 9.63 5.20
N GLY A 99 13.98 9.41 4.68
CA GLY A 99 14.46 8.11 4.22
C GLY A 99 13.96 7.73 2.84
N TRP A 100 12.73 8.09 2.49
CA TRP A 100 12.15 7.88 1.18
C TRP A 100 12.76 8.84 0.14
N PRO A 101 13.08 8.37 -1.09
CA PRO A 101 13.66 9.21 -2.11
C PRO A 101 12.67 10.30 -2.56
N LEU A 102 13.17 11.50 -2.74
CA LEU A 102 12.41 12.64 -3.24
C LEU A 102 12.98 13.04 -4.59
N ASP A 103 12.12 13.35 -5.54
CA ASP A 103 12.54 13.97 -6.79
C ASP A 103 12.94 15.45 -6.58
N GLU A 104 13.37 16.09 -7.65
CA GLU A 104 13.82 17.48 -7.55
C GLU A 104 12.68 18.45 -7.19
N ALA A 105 11.44 18.16 -7.60
CA ALA A 105 10.28 18.99 -7.30
C ALA A 105 9.90 18.94 -5.80
N ALA A 106 9.98 17.75 -5.20
CA ALA A 106 9.69 17.52 -3.78
C ALA A 106 10.90 17.73 -2.86
N ARG A 107 12.09 18.00 -3.38
CA ARG A 107 13.36 18.10 -2.66
C ARG A 107 13.35 19.09 -1.49
N ASP A 108 12.64 20.21 -1.64
CA ASP A 108 12.50 21.22 -0.60
C ASP A 108 11.26 20.96 0.30
N GLY A 109 10.63 19.77 0.17
CA GLY A 109 9.49 19.31 0.97
C GLY A 109 8.13 19.74 0.43
N TRP A 110 8.02 20.26 -0.80
CA TRP A 110 6.77 20.65 -1.43
C TRP A 110 6.09 19.49 -2.16
N PHE A 111 4.76 19.41 -2.02
CA PHE A 111 3.90 18.43 -2.70
C PHE A 111 2.62 19.11 -3.19
N ASP A 112 2.12 18.69 -4.36
CA ASP A 112 0.89 19.24 -4.93
C ASP A 112 -0.39 18.65 -4.29
N GLY A 113 -0.23 17.60 -3.49
CA GLY A 113 -1.26 16.96 -2.67
C GLY A 113 -0.68 16.44 -1.37
N LEU A 114 -1.06 15.23 -0.95
CA LEU A 114 -0.41 14.54 0.15
C LEU A 114 0.98 14.04 -0.28
N PRO A 115 2.01 14.17 0.57
CA PRO A 115 3.30 13.53 0.33
C PRO A 115 3.12 12.04 0.02
N TYR A 116 3.79 11.54 -1.01
CA TYR A 116 3.57 10.18 -1.48
C TYR A 116 3.74 9.08 -0.40
N PRO A 117 4.63 9.21 0.63
CA PRO A 117 4.70 8.22 1.68
C PRO A 117 3.46 8.16 2.59
N LEU A 118 2.58 9.16 2.50
CA LEU A 118 1.30 9.21 3.21
C LEU A 118 0.11 8.77 2.35
N GLN A 119 0.31 8.57 1.04
CA GLN A 119 -0.77 8.20 0.12
C GLN A 119 -1.39 6.84 0.47
N ASP A 120 -0.55 5.85 0.80
CA ASP A 120 -1.00 4.49 1.15
C ASP A 120 -1.65 4.37 2.53
N LEU A 121 -1.61 5.45 3.33
CA LEU A 121 -2.32 5.49 4.61
C LEU A 121 -3.82 5.74 4.42
N ARG A 122 -4.26 6.15 3.22
CA ARG A 122 -5.68 6.34 2.91
C ARG A 122 -6.46 5.05 3.15
N PRO A 123 -7.61 5.13 3.83
CA PRO A 123 -8.52 4.00 3.86
C PRO A 123 -8.94 3.61 2.44
N GLN A 124 -8.63 2.38 2.04
CA GLN A 124 -8.96 1.86 0.71
C GLN A 124 -9.25 0.36 0.77
N GLY A 125 -9.82 -0.16 -0.30
CA GLY A 125 -10.16 -1.57 -0.39
C GLY A 125 -11.20 -2.00 0.65
N PHE A 126 -11.27 -3.31 0.92
CA PHE A 126 -12.26 -3.89 1.83
C PHE A 126 -12.18 -3.31 3.25
N LEU A 127 -10.97 -3.27 3.83
CA LEU A 127 -10.76 -2.76 5.19
C LEU A 127 -11.02 -1.25 5.27
N GLY A 128 -10.62 -0.49 4.25
CA GLY A 128 -10.86 0.96 4.21
C GLY A 128 -12.33 1.30 4.10
N ARG A 129 -13.12 0.55 3.33
CA ARG A 129 -14.57 0.73 3.27
C ARG A 129 -15.26 0.39 4.60
N ALA A 130 -14.82 -0.67 5.28
CA ALA A 130 -15.33 -1.01 6.62
C ALA A 130 -15.00 0.09 7.63
N PHE A 131 -13.77 0.59 7.63
CA PHE A 131 -13.32 1.72 8.46
C PHE A 131 -14.16 2.97 8.20
N ALA A 132 -14.31 3.37 6.94
CA ALA A 132 -15.04 4.58 6.56
C ALA A 132 -16.49 4.52 7.07
N ARG A 133 -17.21 3.41 6.86
CA ARG A 133 -18.58 3.26 7.36
C ARG A 133 -18.69 3.29 8.87
N HIS A 134 -17.77 2.59 9.55
CA HIS A 134 -17.81 2.57 11.01
C HIS A 134 -17.60 3.96 11.62
N HIS A 135 -16.79 4.79 10.97
CA HIS A 135 -16.38 6.08 11.51
C HIS A 135 -17.00 7.31 10.79
N ALA A 136 -17.76 7.13 9.71
CA ALA A 136 -18.29 8.22 8.88
C ALA A 136 -19.02 9.31 9.71
N ALA A 137 -19.93 8.92 10.56
CA ALA A 137 -20.70 9.85 11.40
C ALA A 137 -19.81 10.61 12.39
N THR A 138 -18.88 9.91 13.04
CA THR A 138 -17.96 10.52 14.03
C THR A 138 -16.95 11.47 13.36
N LEU A 139 -16.45 11.09 12.19
CA LEU A 139 -15.48 11.88 11.43
C LEU A 139 -16.15 12.94 10.54
N GLN A 140 -17.46 12.88 10.36
CA GLN A 140 -18.21 13.76 9.43
C GLN A 140 -17.64 13.68 8.00
N VAL A 141 -17.47 12.46 7.50
CA VAL A 141 -16.98 12.16 6.15
C VAL A 141 -17.94 11.21 5.44
N SER A 142 -17.74 11.00 4.14
CA SER A 142 -18.48 9.99 3.37
C SER A 142 -18.24 8.58 3.90
N GLU A 143 -19.27 7.71 3.82
CA GLU A 143 -19.11 6.26 4.07
C GLU A 143 -18.28 5.56 2.98
N ASP A 144 -18.14 6.19 1.81
CA ASP A 144 -17.27 5.71 0.74
C ASP A 144 -15.93 6.45 0.78
N PRO A 145 -14.82 5.78 1.12
CA PRO A 145 -13.51 6.41 1.18
C PRO A 145 -12.99 6.86 -0.20
N ALA A 146 -13.55 6.35 -1.31
CA ALA A 146 -13.21 6.82 -2.65
C ALA A 146 -13.67 8.27 -2.91
N ALA A 147 -14.66 8.75 -2.15
CA ALA A 147 -15.14 10.12 -2.21
C ALA A 147 -14.38 11.08 -1.26
N TRP A 148 -13.38 10.57 -0.50
CA TRP A 148 -12.64 11.40 0.45
C TRP A 148 -11.64 12.29 -0.23
N SER A 149 -11.65 13.57 0.13
CA SER A 149 -10.59 14.52 -0.17
C SER A 149 -9.31 14.21 0.64
N ASP A 150 -8.22 14.88 0.30
CA ASP A 150 -6.98 14.86 1.11
C ASP A 150 -7.26 15.33 2.54
N ASP A 151 -8.13 16.33 2.71
CA ASP A 151 -8.51 16.84 4.02
C ASP A 151 -9.31 15.83 4.84
N ASP A 152 -10.25 15.12 4.23
CA ASP A 152 -11.00 14.05 4.90
C ASP A 152 -10.07 12.93 5.34
N THR A 153 -9.14 12.56 4.46
CA THR A 153 -8.10 11.57 4.74
C THR A 153 -7.22 12.01 5.91
N LEU A 154 -6.65 13.20 5.86
CA LEU A 154 -5.79 13.72 6.93
C LEU A 154 -6.54 13.88 8.25
N HIS A 155 -7.79 14.33 8.20
CA HIS A 155 -8.63 14.42 9.39
C HIS A 155 -8.80 13.04 10.04
N ALA A 156 -9.19 12.02 9.26
CA ALA A 156 -9.34 10.66 9.75
C ALA A 156 -8.02 10.10 10.30
N LEU A 157 -6.92 10.24 9.55
CA LEU A 157 -5.59 9.78 9.96
C LEU A 157 -5.10 10.46 11.23
N SER A 158 -5.34 11.77 11.38
CA SER A 158 -4.89 12.52 12.56
C SER A 158 -5.59 12.11 13.86
N LEU A 159 -6.77 11.50 13.76
CA LEU A 159 -7.56 11.05 14.90
C LEU A 159 -7.47 9.54 15.14
N LEU A 160 -7.47 8.73 14.08
CA LEU A 160 -7.66 7.27 14.12
C LEU A 160 -6.61 6.52 13.27
N GLY A 161 -5.52 7.17 12.86
CA GLY A 161 -4.49 6.59 11.99
C GLY A 161 -3.37 5.87 12.73
N GLU A 162 -3.61 5.38 13.96
CA GLU A 162 -2.58 4.70 14.74
C GLU A 162 -2.21 3.31 14.23
N ASP A 163 -3.00 2.70 13.35
CA ASP A 163 -2.73 1.35 12.79
C ASP A 163 -2.89 1.28 11.26
N THR A 164 -2.27 2.22 10.57
CA THR A 164 -2.16 2.24 9.11
C THR A 164 -1.01 1.36 8.61
N PRO A 165 -0.96 1.00 7.32
CA PRO A 165 0.21 0.33 6.74
C PRO A 165 1.50 1.13 6.94
N GLY A 166 2.63 0.42 7.03
CA GLY A 166 3.94 1.04 7.22
C GLY A 166 4.19 1.55 8.63
N ASP A 167 5.07 2.54 8.74
CA ASP A 167 5.62 3.02 10.02
C ASP A 167 5.23 4.46 10.37
N LEU A 168 4.45 5.14 9.51
CA LEU A 168 4.11 6.54 9.72
C LEU A 168 2.78 6.72 10.45
N ILE A 169 2.73 7.70 11.34
CA ILE A 169 1.53 8.17 12.04
C ILE A 169 1.44 9.68 11.85
N VAL A 170 0.27 10.18 11.45
CA VAL A 170 0.00 11.61 11.27
C VAL A 170 -0.87 12.11 12.42
N GLY A 171 -0.47 13.21 13.04
CA GLY A 171 -1.25 13.88 14.09
C GLY A 171 -0.96 13.38 15.51
N GLU A 172 -1.12 14.28 16.44
CA GLU A 172 -0.81 14.00 17.85
C GLU A 172 -1.82 13.06 18.51
N THR A 173 -3.11 13.14 18.12
CA THR A 173 -4.14 12.27 18.71
C THR A 173 -3.92 10.82 18.30
N ALA A 174 -3.63 10.53 17.02
CA ALA A 174 -3.29 9.19 16.57
C ALA A 174 -2.01 8.67 17.25
N CYS A 175 -0.98 9.51 17.41
CA CYS A 175 0.23 9.13 18.13
C CYS A 175 -0.03 8.83 19.62
N ARG A 176 -0.88 9.62 20.29
CA ARG A 176 -1.29 9.32 21.69
C ARG A 176 -2.03 8.00 21.82
N ARG A 177 -2.90 7.65 20.86
CA ARG A 177 -3.58 6.34 20.80
C ARG A 177 -2.57 5.21 20.62
N TRP A 178 -1.58 5.40 19.75
CA TRP A 178 -0.47 4.46 19.61
C TRP A 178 0.28 4.27 20.94
N LEU A 179 0.65 5.35 21.62
CA LEU A 179 1.33 5.28 22.91
C LEU A 179 0.48 4.60 23.99
N GLN A 180 -0.84 4.74 23.97
CA GLN A 180 -1.74 3.98 24.86
C GLN A 180 -1.66 2.48 24.57
N ARG A 181 -1.67 2.06 23.29
CA ARG A 181 -1.47 0.64 22.89
C ARG A 181 -0.10 0.12 23.37
N VAL A 182 0.95 0.90 23.21
CA VAL A 182 2.29 0.54 23.69
C VAL A 182 2.30 0.33 25.21
N ARG A 183 1.65 1.21 25.96
CA ARG A 183 1.55 1.09 27.41
C ARG A 183 0.78 -0.17 27.82
N ALA A 184 -0.37 -0.40 27.22
CA ALA A 184 -1.19 -1.58 27.49
C ALA A 184 -0.42 -2.88 27.18
N ALA A 185 0.28 -2.93 26.05
CA ALA A 185 1.10 -4.10 25.69
C ALA A 185 2.22 -4.36 26.70
N ARG A 186 2.93 -3.30 27.13
CA ARG A 186 4.02 -3.39 28.13
C ARG A 186 3.51 -3.74 29.52
N ALA A 187 2.28 -3.35 29.86
CA ALA A 187 1.63 -3.71 31.13
C ALA A 187 1.02 -5.12 31.12
N GLY A 188 1.00 -5.81 29.96
CA GLY A 188 0.32 -7.10 29.83
C GLY A 188 -1.20 -6.99 29.79
N GLU A 189 -1.74 -5.78 29.55
CA GLU A 189 -3.18 -5.48 29.48
C GLU A 189 -3.73 -5.53 28.04
N ALA A 190 -2.85 -5.73 27.04
CA ALA A 190 -3.28 -5.88 25.66
C ALA A 190 -4.00 -7.21 25.46
N GLU A 191 -4.92 -7.25 24.50
CA GLU A 191 -5.56 -8.49 24.08
C GLU A 191 -4.51 -9.54 23.70
N ALA A 192 -4.66 -10.75 24.25
CA ALA A 192 -3.72 -11.82 24.01
C ALA A 192 -3.78 -12.27 22.55
N PRO A 193 -2.64 -12.51 21.89
CA PRO A 193 -2.62 -13.08 20.56
C PRO A 193 -3.31 -14.44 20.51
N LEU A 194 -4.06 -14.73 19.44
CA LEU A 194 -4.73 -16.01 19.22
C LEU A 194 -3.71 -17.15 19.23
N ARG A 195 -4.04 -18.20 19.95
CA ARG A 195 -3.27 -19.44 19.94
C ARG A 195 -3.67 -20.30 18.76
N GLU A 196 -2.77 -21.15 18.26
CA GLU A 196 -3.04 -22.05 17.14
C GLU A 196 -4.33 -22.87 17.31
N ALA A 197 -4.58 -23.39 18.50
CA ALA A 197 -5.78 -24.18 18.80
C ALA A 197 -7.10 -23.37 18.75
N GLU A 198 -7.02 -22.05 18.80
CA GLU A 198 -8.18 -21.15 18.80
C GLU A 198 -8.59 -20.73 17.40
N LEU A 199 -7.70 -20.84 16.41
CA LEU A 199 -7.90 -20.31 15.06
C LEU A 199 -9.13 -20.91 14.36
N ALA A 200 -9.38 -22.22 14.55
CA ALA A 200 -10.52 -22.90 13.94
C ALA A 200 -11.88 -22.33 14.40
N GLN A 201 -11.94 -21.75 15.60
CA GLN A 201 -13.13 -21.09 16.13
C GLN A 201 -13.10 -19.58 15.88
N ALA A 202 -11.95 -18.94 16.08
CA ALA A 202 -11.82 -17.48 16.00
C ALA A 202 -11.94 -16.94 14.57
N TYR A 203 -11.32 -17.60 13.57
CA TYR A 203 -11.32 -17.10 12.20
C TYR A 203 -12.71 -17.06 11.54
N PRO A 204 -13.58 -18.08 11.67
CA PRO A 204 -14.96 -17.97 11.22
C PRO A 204 -15.71 -16.79 11.85
N ALA A 205 -15.58 -16.60 13.17
CA ALA A 205 -16.24 -15.49 13.87
C ALA A 205 -15.72 -14.12 13.41
N LEU A 206 -14.41 -13.96 13.23
CA LEU A 206 -13.81 -12.73 12.67
C LEU A 206 -14.24 -12.48 11.23
N ALA A 207 -14.37 -13.52 10.41
CA ALA A 207 -14.86 -13.41 9.05
C ALA A 207 -16.33 -12.93 9.01
N ASP A 208 -17.18 -13.50 9.88
CA ASP A 208 -18.59 -13.09 9.98
C ASP A 208 -18.71 -11.64 10.47
N ALA A 209 -17.91 -11.23 11.45
CA ALA A 209 -17.84 -9.84 11.91
C ALA A 209 -17.36 -8.90 10.81
N ALA A 210 -16.34 -9.27 10.03
CA ALA A 210 -15.84 -8.50 8.90
C ALA A 210 -16.89 -8.36 7.80
N MET A 211 -17.65 -9.41 7.52
CA MET A 211 -18.76 -9.36 6.54
C MET A 211 -19.92 -8.50 7.03
N ALA A 212 -20.23 -8.53 8.32
CA ALA A 212 -21.28 -7.67 8.91
C ALA A 212 -20.90 -6.17 8.86
N ALA A 213 -19.62 -5.86 9.03
CA ALA A 213 -19.10 -4.50 8.89
C ALA A 213 -18.94 -4.08 7.41
N GLY A 214 -18.82 -5.04 6.50
CA GLY A 214 -18.72 -4.84 5.06
C GLY A 214 -20.08 -4.79 4.35
N LEU A 215 -20.14 -4.37 3.05
CA LEU A 215 -21.37 -4.48 2.25
C LEU A 215 -21.63 -5.93 1.85
N PRO A 216 -22.88 -6.40 1.94
CA PRO A 216 -23.29 -7.59 1.20
C PRO A 216 -23.00 -7.36 -0.30
N GLY A 217 -22.23 -8.24 -0.93
CA GLY A 217 -21.87 -8.11 -2.35
C GLY A 217 -20.58 -7.31 -2.64
N SER A 218 -19.76 -7.00 -1.63
CA SER A 218 -18.48 -6.30 -1.79
C SER A 218 -17.40 -7.04 -2.59
N SER A 219 -17.65 -8.28 -3.05
CA SER A 219 -16.85 -8.95 -4.06
C SER A 219 -17.05 -8.37 -5.47
N ALA A 220 -17.89 -7.36 -5.64
CA ALA A 220 -18.18 -6.73 -6.93
C ALA A 220 -16.96 -6.07 -7.63
N GLY A 221 -15.84 -5.91 -6.94
CA GLY A 221 -14.58 -5.41 -7.49
C GLY A 221 -13.46 -6.46 -7.60
N GLY A 222 -13.76 -7.77 -7.41
CA GLY A 222 -12.72 -8.80 -7.45
C GLY A 222 -11.82 -8.85 -6.22
N GLU A 223 -12.13 -8.09 -5.19
CA GLU A 223 -11.33 -8.01 -3.97
C GLU A 223 -11.80 -9.04 -2.93
N PHE A 224 -10.84 -9.79 -2.36
CA PHE A 224 -11.14 -10.72 -1.26
C PHE A 224 -11.59 -9.98 0.00
N PRO A 225 -12.63 -10.47 0.68
CA PRO A 225 -12.90 -10.06 2.05
C PRO A 225 -11.75 -10.48 2.95
N LYS A 226 -11.41 -9.62 3.94
CA LYS A 226 -10.24 -9.81 4.78
C LYS A 226 -10.42 -9.16 6.15
N PHE A 227 -9.66 -9.64 7.12
CA PHE A 227 -9.53 -9.01 8.44
C PHE A 227 -8.06 -9.03 8.89
N THR A 228 -7.73 -8.28 9.90
CA THR A 228 -6.43 -8.33 10.57
C THR A 228 -6.58 -9.03 11.92
N ALA A 229 -5.55 -9.77 12.33
CA ALA A 229 -5.51 -10.43 13.62
C ALA A 229 -4.08 -10.45 14.20
N TRP A 230 -3.99 -10.71 15.48
CA TRP A 230 -2.76 -11.03 16.16
C TRP A 230 -2.80 -12.48 16.59
N ARG A 231 -1.77 -13.24 16.25
CA ARG A 231 -1.60 -14.63 16.68
C ARG A 231 -0.22 -14.89 17.25
N ASN A 232 -0.05 -15.98 17.95
CA ASN A 232 1.28 -16.46 18.32
C ASN A 232 1.93 -17.11 17.10
N GLY A 233 3.14 -16.66 16.76
CA GLY A 233 3.99 -17.33 15.79
C GLY A 233 4.46 -18.69 16.28
N ALA A 234 5.14 -19.46 15.42
CA ALA A 234 5.72 -20.75 15.79
C ALA A 234 6.78 -20.63 16.92
N ASP A 235 7.40 -19.46 17.04
CA ASP A 235 8.36 -19.10 18.10
C ASP A 235 7.68 -18.56 19.38
N GLY A 236 6.36 -18.57 19.44
CA GLY A 236 5.55 -18.03 20.55
C GLY A 236 5.48 -16.52 20.63
N ARG A 237 6.06 -15.79 19.68
CA ARG A 237 5.99 -14.32 19.64
C ARG A 237 4.72 -13.82 18.96
N PRO A 238 4.17 -12.66 19.39
CA PRO A 238 3.04 -12.04 18.71
C PRO A 238 3.38 -11.72 17.26
N GLN A 239 2.49 -12.12 16.35
CA GLN A 239 2.62 -11.89 14.91
C GLN A 239 1.35 -11.26 14.36
N ALA A 240 1.49 -10.15 13.69
CA ALA A 240 0.40 -9.50 12.98
C ALA A 240 0.14 -10.21 11.66
N VAL A 241 -1.11 -10.52 11.35
CA VAL A 241 -1.50 -11.17 10.11
C VAL A 241 -2.65 -10.44 9.44
N LEU A 242 -2.65 -10.50 8.11
CA LEU A 242 -3.79 -10.17 7.26
C LEU A 242 -4.39 -11.50 6.79
N VAL A 243 -5.68 -11.69 7.01
CA VAL A 243 -6.35 -12.95 6.68
C VAL A 243 -7.41 -12.69 5.64
N LYS A 244 -7.20 -13.20 4.41
CA LYS A 244 -8.19 -13.24 3.33
C LYS A 244 -9.01 -14.52 3.46
N PHE A 245 -10.30 -14.48 3.09
CA PHE A 245 -11.16 -15.66 3.25
C PHE A 245 -12.21 -15.82 2.15
N SER A 246 -12.62 -17.07 1.93
CA SER A 246 -13.70 -17.41 1.01
C SER A 246 -15.07 -17.28 1.69
N GLY A 247 -16.15 -17.35 0.92
CA GLY A 247 -17.48 -17.64 1.45
C GLY A 247 -17.53 -18.98 2.20
N SER A 248 -18.65 -19.26 2.86
CA SER A 248 -18.92 -20.52 3.56
C SER A 248 -19.99 -21.40 2.86
N ASP A 249 -20.62 -20.86 1.82
CA ASP A 249 -21.57 -21.61 1.01
C ASP A 249 -20.85 -22.52 -0.01
N ASP A 250 -21.58 -23.51 -0.55
CA ASP A 250 -21.04 -24.47 -1.51
C ASP A 250 -21.27 -24.04 -2.98
N SER A 251 -21.37 -22.73 -3.25
CA SER A 251 -21.52 -22.22 -4.61
C SER A 251 -20.25 -22.40 -5.44
N PRO A 252 -20.37 -22.50 -6.78
CA PRO A 252 -19.19 -22.55 -7.65
C PRO A 252 -18.28 -21.33 -7.50
N GLY A 253 -18.84 -20.14 -7.24
CA GLY A 253 -18.09 -18.91 -7.00
C GLY A 253 -17.26 -18.97 -5.72
N THR A 254 -17.86 -19.41 -4.61
CA THR A 254 -17.17 -19.59 -3.33
C THR A 254 -16.05 -20.62 -3.44
N ARG A 255 -16.29 -21.76 -4.09
CA ARG A 255 -15.25 -22.75 -4.34
C ARG A 255 -14.09 -22.18 -5.16
N ARG A 256 -14.38 -21.39 -6.20
CA ARG A 256 -13.34 -20.74 -7.01
C ARG A 256 -12.54 -19.72 -6.18
N TRP A 257 -13.17 -18.92 -5.34
CA TRP A 257 -12.44 -18.02 -4.44
C TRP A 257 -11.54 -18.81 -3.46
N SER A 258 -12.02 -19.94 -2.94
CA SER A 258 -11.19 -20.85 -2.13
C SER A 258 -9.97 -21.36 -2.91
N ASP A 259 -10.17 -21.84 -4.15
CA ASP A 259 -9.09 -22.29 -5.04
C ASP A 259 -8.04 -21.20 -5.26
N LEU A 260 -8.47 -19.94 -5.48
CA LEU A 260 -7.59 -18.81 -5.73
C LEU A 260 -6.75 -18.42 -4.52
N LEU A 261 -7.28 -18.54 -3.29
CA LEU A 261 -6.52 -18.33 -2.06
C LEU A 261 -5.39 -19.35 -1.92
N VAL A 262 -5.66 -20.63 -2.26
CA VAL A 262 -4.61 -21.67 -2.29
C VAL A 262 -3.58 -21.36 -3.38
N CYS A 263 -4.02 -20.89 -4.55
CA CYS A 263 -3.11 -20.49 -5.63
C CYS A 263 -2.17 -19.34 -5.20
N GLU A 264 -2.67 -18.34 -4.48
CA GLU A 264 -1.83 -17.25 -3.97
C GLU A 264 -0.73 -17.79 -3.02
N HIS A 265 -1.10 -18.71 -2.12
CA HIS A 265 -0.14 -19.38 -1.25
C HIS A 265 0.93 -20.15 -2.05
N LEU A 266 0.52 -20.93 -3.04
CA LEU A 266 1.44 -21.70 -3.89
C LEU A 266 2.34 -20.79 -4.73
N ALA A 267 1.82 -19.69 -5.25
CA ALA A 267 2.62 -18.71 -6.00
C ALA A 267 3.73 -18.12 -5.13
N GLY A 268 3.42 -17.76 -3.88
CA GLY A 268 4.43 -17.33 -2.91
C GLY A 268 5.55 -18.36 -2.72
N GLY A 269 5.19 -19.64 -2.70
CA GLY A 269 6.15 -20.74 -2.50
C GLY A 269 7.16 -20.97 -3.64
N VAL A 270 6.94 -20.42 -4.84
CA VAL A 270 7.84 -20.56 -6.00
C VAL A 270 8.68 -19.31 -6.27
N LEU A 271 8.36 -18.16 -5.67
CA LEU A 271 9.01 -16.87 -5.98
C LEU A 271 10.49 -16.80 -5.63
N ALA A 272 10.95 -17.60 -4.66
CA ALA A 272 12.37 -17.68 -4.30
C ALA A 272 13.24 -18.08 -5.50
N ALA A 273 12.74 -18.90 -6.43
CA ALA A 273 13.42 -19.28 -7.66
C ALA A 273 13.65 -18.08 -8.62
N LEU A 274 12.92 -16.99 -8.45
CA LEU A 274 13.10 -15.73 -9.20
C LEU A 274 14.00 -14.74 -8.47
N GLY A 275 14.52 -15.10 -7.28
CA GLY A 275 15.31 -14.23 -6.43
C GLY A 275 14.46 -13.15 -5.75
N LEU A 276 13.18 -13.42 -5.51
CA LEU A 276 12.21 -12.49 -4.91
C LEU A 276 11.76 -13.00 -3.54
N PRO A 277 11.65 -12.12 -2.54
CA PRO A 277 10.99 -12.46 -1.29
C PRO A 277 9.47 -12.52 -1.52
N ALA A 278 8.82 -13.54 -0.95
CA ALA A 278 7.36 -13.60 -0.88
C ALA A 278 6.88 -13.30 0.55
N ALA A 279 5.67 -12.75 0.67
CA ALA A 279 5.00 -12.67 1.96
C ALA A 279 4.77 -14.09 2.51
N VAL A 280 5.14 -14.30 3.77
CA VAL A 280 4.95 -15.60 4.41
C VAL A 280 3.47 -15.83 4.58
N SER A 281 2.98 -16.97 4.10
CA SER A 281 1.56 -17.29 4.15
C SER A 281 1.30 -18.75 4.49
N ARG A 282 0.09 -19.04 4.94
CA ARG A 282 -0.43 -20.41 5.13
C ARG A 282 -1.92 -20.48 4.87
N ILE A 283 -2.41 -21.68 4.62
CA ILE A 283 -3.84 -21.96 4.46
C ILE A 283 -4.38 -22.56 5.76
N VAL A 284 -5.49 -22.01 6.23
CA VAL A 284 -6.30 -22.53 7.34
C VAL A 284 -7.70 -22.85 6.81
N GLN A 285 -8.23 -24.02 7.11
CA GLN A 285 -9.61 -24.41 6.75
C GLN A 285 -10.43 -24.56 8.02
N ALA A 286 -11.51 -23.79 8.14
CA ALA A 286 -12.40 -23.79 9.28
C ALA A 286 -13.79 -23.25 8.92
N GLY A 287 -14.84 -23.76 9.57
CA GLY A 287 -16.20 -23.24 9.39
C GLY A 287 -16.69 -23.22 7.94
N GLY A 288 -16.29 -24.18 7.11
CA GLY A 288 -16.62 -24.22 5.67
C GLY A 288 -15.92 -23.19 4.81
N ARG A 289 -14.93 -22.44 5.35
CA ARG A 289 -14.18 -21.42 4.66
C ARG A 289 -12.72 -21.82 4.49
N THR A 290 -12.10 -21.31 3.43
CA THR A 290 -10.64 -21.28 3.27
C THR A 290 -10.13 -19.91 3.65
N PHE A 291 -9.14 -19.87 4.52
CA PHE A 291 -8.43 -18.67 4.96
C PHE A 291 -7.01 -18.72 4.42
N LEU A 292 -6.58 -17.64 3.77
CA LEU A 292 -5.18 -17.37 3.48
C LEU A 292 -4.68 -16.37 4.53
N GLU A 293 -3.91 -16.87 5.48
CA GLU A 293 -3.21 -16.04 6.45
C GLU A 293 -1.90 -15.58 5.85
N VAL A 294 -1.65 -14.29 5.85
CA VAL A 294 -0.44 -13.65 5.35
C VAL A 294 0.19 -12.83 6.46
N GLU A 295 1.46 -13.10 6.77
CA GLU A 295 2.20 -12.32 7.76
C GLU A 295 2.41 -10.89 7.28
N ARG A 296 2.11 -9.93 8.15
CA ARG A 296 2.37 -8.53 7.85
C ARG A 296 3.85 -8.23 8.00
N PHE A 297 4.53 -8.10 6.87
CA PHE A 297 5.97 -7.84 6.82
C PHE A 297 6.35 -6.40 7.20
N ASP A 298 5.38 -5.52 7.39
CA ASP A 298 5.53 -4.17 7.92
C ASP A 298 5.38 -4.11 9.46
N ARG A 299 5.24 -5.26 10.12
CA ARG A 299 5.08 -5.40 11.57
C ARG A 299 6.14 -6.34 12.15
N HIS A 300 6.65 -5.98 13.33
CA HIS A 300 7.69 -6.73 14.04
C HIS A 300 7.29 -6.94 15.50
N GLY A 301 7.05 -8.19 15.89
CA GLY A 301 6.51 -8.50 17.21
C GLY A 301 5.21 -7.73 17.49
N ALA A 302 4.97 -7.39 18.74
CA ALA A 302 3.71 -6.73 19.15
C ALA A 302 3.60 -5.26 18.74
N LEU A 303 4.71 -4.55 18.55
CA LEU A 303 4.71 -3.09 18.45
C LEU A 303 5.58 -2.55 17.31
N GLY A 304 6.60 -3.27 16.88
CA GLY A 304 7.56 -2.79 15.89
C GLY A 304 6.95 -2.58 14.51
N ARG A 305 7.48 -1.58 13.77
CA ARG A 305 7.04 -1.25 12.41
C ARG A 305 8.21 -1.03 11.47
N SER A 306 7.95 -1.15 10.19
CA SER A 306 8.85 -0.73 9.12
C SER A 306 8.10 -0.04 7.99
N GLY A 307 8.78 0.89 7.33
CA GLY A 307 8.22 1.68 6.24
C GLY A 307 7.83 0.85 5.04
N LEU A 308 6.71 1.20 4.45
CA LEU A 308 6.15 0.59 3.25
C LEU A 308 5.50 1.66 2.38
N VAL A 309 5.79 1.64 1.08
CA VAL A 309 5.15 2.53 0.10
C VAL A 309 4.90 1.75 -1.18
N SER A 310 3.70 1.89 -1.75
CA SER A 310 3.35 1.25 -3.02
C SER A 310 4.02 1.93 -4.22
N TRP A 311 4.18 1.17 -5.30
CA TRP A 311 4.54 1.76 -6.59
C TRP A 311 3.52 2.81 -7.03
N GLY A 312 2.23 2.60 -6.74
CA GLY A 312 1.18 3.56 -7.07
C GLY A 312 1.45 4.94 -6.49
N ALA A 313 1.82 5.02 -5.23
CA ALA A 313 2.16 6.28 -4.55
C ALA A 313 3.42 6.94 -5.14
N ILE A 314 4.49 6.16 -5.33
CA ILE A 314 5.74 6.65 -5.94
C ILE A 314 5.52 7.10 -7.39
N ASN A 315 4.79 6.31 -8.17
CA ASN A 315 4.51 6.57 -9.57
C ASN A 315 3.68 7.84 -9.77
N GLY A 316 2.62 8.00 -8.96
CA GLY A 316 1.75 9.17 -9.01
C GLY A 316 2.50 10.48 -8.75
N GLU A 317 3.42 10.49 -7.79
CA GLU A 317 4.20 11.68 -7.45
C GLU A 317 5.37 11.93 -8.41
N CYS A 318 6.13 10.88 -8.74
CA CYS A 318 7.48 11.07 -9.27
C CYS A 318 7.63 10.67 -10.73
N PHE A 319 6.78 9.82 -11.32
CA PHE A 319 7.03 9.22 -12.63
C PHE A 319 5.92 9.41 -13.65
N GLY A 320 4.66 9.35 -13.26
CA GLY A 320 3.52 9.47 -14.18
C GLY A 320 3.41 8.31 -15.19
N LEU A 321 3.87 7.11 -14.82
CA LEU A 321 3.88 5.91 -15.68
C LEU A 321 2.65 5.03 -15.47
N ALA A 322 1.48 5.61 -15.21
CA ALA A 322 0.25 4.85 -14.99
C ALA A 322 -0.04 3.88 -16.15
N GLY A 323 -0.43 2.63 -15.80
CA GLY A 323 -0.73 1.58 -16.76
C GLY A 323 0.49 0.95 -17.46
N ARG A 324 1.71 1.27 -17.02
CA ARG A 324 2.93 0.63 -17.49
C ARG A 324 3.25 -0.63 -16.67
N SER A 325 4.07 -1.50 -17.26
CA SER A 325 4.48 -2.75 -16.61
C SER A 325 5.40 -2.51 -15.40
N TRP A 326 5.41 -3.43 -14.44
CA TRP A 326 6.37 -3.39 -13.34
C TRP A 326 7.83 -3.52 -13.81
N ALA A 327 8.06 -4.10 -14.99
CA ALA A 327 9.38 -4.10 -15.63
C ALA A 327 9.81 -2.69 -16.02
N GLU A 328 8.90 -1.86 -16.55
CA GLU A 328 9.16 -0.46 -16.86
C GLU A 328 9.34 0.36 -15.57
N ALA A 329 8.55 0.10 -14.54
CA ALA A 329 8.72 0.68 -13.21
C ALA A 329 10.14 0.42 -12.66
N GLY A 330 10.60 -0.82 -12.69
CA GLY A 330 11.94 -1.20 -12.26
C GLY A 330 13.05 -0.47 -13.03
N ARG A 331 12.92 -0.37 -14.35
CA ARG A 331 13.88 0.37 -15.19
C ARG A 331 13.90 1.87 -14.84
N ALA A 332 12.73 2.48 -14.64
CA ALA A 332 12.62 3.89 -14.29
C ALA A 332 13.22 4.20 -12.91
N LEU A 333 12.96 3.34 -11.92
CA LEU A 333 13.55 3.47 -10.58
C LEU A 333 15.08 3.29 -10.61
N ALA A 334 15.58 2.30 -11.34
CA ALA A 334 17.01 2.06 -11.49
C ALA A 334 17.72 3.22 -12.22
N ALA A 335 17.09 3.80 -13.24
CA ALA A 335 17.64 4.94 -13.96
C ALA A 335 17.83 6.19 -13.07
N ARG A 336 17.01 6.34 -12.01
CA ARG A 336 17.18 7.37 -10.97
C ARG A 336 18.12 6.96 -9.84
N GLY A 337 18.65 5.74 -9.84
CA GLY A 337 19.44 5.20 -8.74
C GLY A 337 18.62 4.89 -7.47
N TRP A 338 17.31 4.83 -7.60
CA TRP A 338 16.41 4.55 -6.46
C TRP A 338 16.23 3.07 -6.17
N LEU A 339 16.45 2.23 -7.17
CA LEU A 339 16.41 0.77 -7.06
C LEU A 339 17.69 0.17 -7.64
N ALA A 340 18.21 -0.89 -7.03
CA ALA A 340 19.38 -1.58 -7.56
C ALA A 340 19.04 -2.27 -8.91
N ALA A 341 20.00 -2.30 -9.84
CA ALA A 341 19.80 -2.91 -11.16
C ALA A 341 19.36 -4.37 -11.07
N GLN A 342 19.86 -5.11 -10.09
CA GLN A 342 19.49 -6.50 -9.85
C GLN A 342 18.01 -6.63 -9.45
N GLU A 343 17.50 -5.73 -8.63
CA GLU A 343 16.08 -5.71 -8.23
C GLU A 343 15.17 -5.27 -9.38
N ALA A 344 15.63 -4.32 -10.22
CA ALA A 344 14.90 -3.96 -11.44
C ALA A 344 14.75 -5.16 -12.41
N GLN A 345 15.79 -6.01 -12.51
CA GLN A 345 15.71 -7.27 -13.26
C GLN A 345 14.75 -8.27 -12.58
N ALA A 346 14.73 -8.32 -11.25
CA ALA A 346 13.78 -9.15 -10.50
C ALA A 346 12.33 -8.71 -10.76
N LEU A 347 12.04 -7.41 -10.82
CA LEU A 347 10.71 -6.91 -11.19
C LEU A 347 10.32 -7.29 -12.62
N ALA A 348 11.25 -7.29 -13.57
CA ALA A 348 10.97 -7.76 -14.91
C ALA A 348 10.59 -9.26 -14.93
N ARG A 349 11.30 -10.10 -14.16
CA ARG A 349 10.94 -11.52 -13.98
C ARG A 349 9.57 -11.70 -13.31
N LEU A 350 9.30 -10.91 -12.25
CA LEU A 350 8.01 -10.93 -11.55
C LEU A 350 6.85 -10.57 -12.47
N TRP A 351 7.02 -9.55 -13.31
CA TRP A 351 6.03 -9.17 -14.30
C TRP A 351 5.71 -10.30 -15.27
N GLN A 352 6.74 -10.95 -15.81
CA GLN A 352 6.55 -12.08 -16.72
C GLN A 352 5.92 -13.30 -16.01
N PHE A 353 6.34 -13.57 -14.77
CA PHE A 353 5.74 -14.61 -13.95
C PHE A 353 4.24 -14.37 -13.75
N GLY A 354 3.83 -13.17 -13.36
CA GLY A 354 2.42 -12.83 -13.16
C GLY A 354 1.59 -12.98 -14.45
N ARG A 355 2.12 -12.59 -15.62
CA ARG A 355 1.47 -12.84 -16.92
C ARG A 355 1.32 -14.32 -17.21
N LEU A 356 2.35 -15.13 -16.97
CA LEU A 356 2.34 -16.58 -17.17
C LEU A 356 1.51 -17.32 -16.11
N LEU A 357 1.26 -16.70 -14.98
CA LEU A 357 0.31 -17.15 -13.95
C LEU A 357 -1.15 -16.79 -14.28
N ALA A 358 -1.38 -16.04 -15.35
CA ALA A 358 -2.68 -15.45 -15.67
C ALA A 358 -3.21 -14.48 -14.59
N ASN A 359 -2.31 -13.73 -13.93
CA ASN A 359 -2.70 -12.64 -13.06
C ASN A 359 -3.09 -11.41 -13.89
N THR A 360 -4.38 -11.10 -13.93
CA THR A 360 -4.93 -9.93 -14.64
C THR A 360 -5.10 -8.71 -13.76
N ASP A 361 -4.66 -8.77 -12.49
CA ASP A 361 -4.83 -7.71 -11.49
C ASP A 361 -3.48 -7.14 -11.01
N MET A 362 -2.51 -7.03 -11.92
CA MET A 362 -1.17 -6.51 -11.63
C MET A 362 -1.13 -4.98 -11.71
N HIS A 363 -1.93 -4.33 -10.88
CA HIS A 363 -1.96 -2.85 -10.80
C HIS A 363 -0.84 -2.30 -9.89
N ASP A 364 -0.62 -0.99 -9.94
CA ASP A 364 0.47 -0.30 -9.25
C ASP A 364 0.41 -0.43 -7.70
N GLY A 365 -0.76 -0.67 -7.13
CA GLY A 365 -0.94 -0.91 -5.69
C GLY A 365 -0.50 -2.28 -5.19
N ASN A 366 -0.33 -3.27 -6.09
CA ASN A 366 0.11 -4.63 -5.75
C ASN A 366 1.65 -4.80 -5.81
N LEU A 367 2.37 -3.72 -6.04
CA LEU A 367 3.82 -3.66 -5.94
C LEU A 367 4.20 -2.63 -4.88
N SER A 368 4.99 -3.03 -3.89
CA SER A 368 5.43 -2.15 -2.82
C SER A 368 6.94 -2.20 -2.61
N PHE A 369 7.46 -1.15 -1.98
CA PHE A 369 8.87 -1.00 -1.64
C PHE A 369 9.03 -0.73 -0.15
N ARG A 370 10.18 -1.16 0.38
CA ARG A 370 10.70 -0.82 1.70
C ARG A 370 11.90 0.09 1.54
N LEU A 371 12.33 0.72 2.60
CA LEU A 371 13.63 1.40 2.63
C LEU A 371 14.73 0.36 2.49
N GLY A 372 15.70 0.64 1.63
CA GLY A 372 16.87 -0.20 1.42
C GLY A 372 17.74 -0.28 2.70
N PRO A 373 18.61 -1.29 2.79
CA PRO A 373 19.42 -1.56 4.00
C PRO A 373 20.52 -0.52 4.29
N GLY A 374 20.55 0.58 3.55
CA GLY A 374 21.57 1.62 3.68
C GLY A 374 22.83 1.37 2.83
N GLY A 375 23.52 2.43 2.43
CA GLY A 375 24.76 2.36 1.65
C GLY A 375 24.62 2.02 0.17
N GLY A 376 23.38 1.80 -0.32
CA GLY A 376 23.04 1.52 -1.72
C GLY A 376 21.86 2.32 -2.21
N ALA A 377 21.04 1.73 -3.10
CA ALA A 377 19.80 2.31 -3.54
C ALA A 377 18.83 2.49 -2.36
N PRO A 378 18.06 3.61 -2.31
CA PRO A 378 17.21 3.91 -1.15
C PRO A 378 15.99 2.98 -1.02
N LEU A 379 15.60 2.28 -2.09
CA LEU A 379 14.47 1.37 -2.11
C LEU A 379 14.92 -0.09 -2.25
N ALA A 380 14.14 -0.98 -1.66
CA ALA A 380 14.20 -2.43 -1.86
C ALA A 380 12.79 -2.96 -2.11
N ILE A 381 12.64 -4.00 -2.94
CA ILE A 381 11.35 -4.63 -3.20
C ILE A 381 10.80 -5.20 -1.89
N ALA A 382 9.55 -4.88 -1.55
CA ALA A 382 8.84 -5.51 -0.45
C ALA A 382 8.52 -6.99 -0.79
N PRO A 383 8.28 -7.86 0.19
CA PRO A 383 7.78 -9.20 -0.09
C PRO A 383 6.56 -9.18 -1.01
N VAL A 384 6.57 -10.01 -2.04
CA VAL A 384 5.50 -10.10 -3.05
C VAL A 384 4.24 -10.67 -2.41
N TYR A 385 3.10 -10.09 -2.73
CA TYR A 385 1.75 -10.46 -2.29
C TYR A 385 0.76 -10.34 -3.45
N ASP A 386 -0.46 -10.81 -3.30
CA ASP A 386 -1.54 -10.73 -4.29
C ASP A 386 -1.17 -11.31 -5.68
N MET A 387 -0.32 -12.36 -5.68
CA MET A 387 0.11 -13.04 -6.89
C MET A 387 -0.70 -14.32 -7.09
N LEU A 388 -1.76 -14.25 -7.91
CA LEU A 388 -2.69 -15.35 -8.13
C LEU A 388 -3.35 -15.25 -9.54
N PRO A 389 -3.92 -16.36 -10.07
CA PRO A 389 -4.48 -16.38 -11.43
C PRO A 389 -5.85 -15.70 -11.52
N MET A 390 -5.87 -14.36 -11.43
CA MET A 390 -7.08 -13.53 -11.41
C MET A 390 -7.92 -13.64 -12.70
N LEU A 391 -7.38 -14.14 -13.81
CA LEU A 391 -8.16 -14.48 -15.00
C LEU A 391 -9.37 -15.36 -14.66
N TYR A 392 -9.25 -16.22 -13.66
CA TYR A 392 -10.27 -17.18 -13.25
C TYR A 392 -11.15 -16.69 -12.09
N ALA A 393 -10.97 -15.47 -11.63
CA ALA A 393 -11.81 -14.89 -10.59
C ALA A 393 -13.28 -14.87 -11.03
N PRO A 394 -14.23 -15.18 -10.14
CA PRO A 394 -15.65 -15.07 -10.44
C PRO A 394 -16.03 -13.64 -10.85
N ALA A 395 -16.78 -13.52 -11.95
CA ALA A 395 -17.34 -12.25 -12.35
C ALA A 395 -18.53 -11.91 -11.42
N ARG A 396 -18.66 -10.65 -11.03
CA ARG A 396 -19.71 -10.17 -10.10
C ARG A 396 -19.84 -11.03 -8.83
N GLY A 397 -18.72 -11.66 -8.43
CA GLY A 397 -18.63 -12.46 -7.21
C GLY A 397 -19.21 -13.88 -7.28
N VAL A 398 -19.97 -14.24 -8.27
CA VAL A 398 -20.69 -15.54 -8.35
C VAL A 398 -20.57 -16.27 -9.70
N GLU A 399 -20.49 -15.53 -10.80
CA GLU A 399 -20.46 -16.10 -12.14
C GLU A 399 -19.06 -16.61 -12.51
N LEU A 400 -18.98 -17.83 -13.04
CA LEU A 400 -17.77 -18.41 -13.60
C LEU A 400 -17.82 -18.39 -15.13
N PRO A 401 -17.48 -17.28 -15.78
CA PRO A 401 -17.44 -17.25 -17.23
C PRO A 401 -16.32 -18.19 -17.73
N PRO A 402 -16.52 -18.88 -18.87
CA PRO A 402 -15.46 -19.65 -19.48
C PRO A 402 -14.26 -18.73 -19.78
N ARG A 403 -13.09 -19.12 -19.31
CA ARG A 403 -11.84 -18.40 -19.52
C ARG A 403 -10.82 -19.32 -20.14
N GLU A 404 -10.11 -18.83 -21.13
CA GLU A 404 -9.04 -19.56 -21.79
C GLU A 404 -7.69 -18.94 -21.46
N TYR A 405 -6.81 -19.74 -20.90
CA TYR A 405 -5.42 -19.36 -20.68
C TYR A 405 -4.66 -19.40 -22.01
N ARG A 406 -4.10 -18.27 -22.40
CA ARG A 406 -3.30 -18.12 -23.61
C ARG A 406 -1.96 -17.49 -23.22
N PRO A 407 -0.96 -18.30 -22.82
CA PRO A 407 0.36 -17.78 -22.55
C PRO A 407 0.97 -17.20 -23.82
N GLU A 408 1.53 -15.99 -23.70
CA GLU A 408 2.12 -15.27 -24.82
C GLU A 408 3.65 -15.36 -24.78
N LEU A 409 4.26 -15.40 -25.95
CA LEU A 409 5.70 -15.21 -26.10
C LEU A 409 6.09 -13.77 -25.74
N PRO A 410 7.31 -13.56 -25.22
CA PRO A 410 7.75 -12.24 -24.82
C PRO A 410 8.09 -11.37 -26.02
N LEU A 411 8.07 -10.05 -25.81
CA LEU A 411 8.76 -9.15 -26.73
C LEU A 411 10.28 -9.36 -26.61
N PRO A 412 11.08 -9.04 -27.66
CA PRO A 412 12.54 -9.26 -27.66
C PRO A 412 13.26 -8.70 -26.41
N GLN A 413 12.87 -7.51 -25.96
CA GLN A 413 13.45 -6.87 -24.78
C GLN A 413 13.13 -7.58 -23.45
N ASP A 414 12.09 -8.40 -23.42
CA ASP A 414 11.63 -9.11 -22.23
C ASP A 414 12.00 -10.61 -22.25
N ALA A 415 12.66 -11.06 -23.31
CA ALA A 415 12.96 -12.48 -23.55
C ALA A 415 13.72 -13.13 -22.38
N ALA A 416 14.76 -12.50 -21.85
CA ALA A 416 15.53 -13.03 -20.75
C ALA A 416 14.71 -13.16 -19.44
N ALA A 417 13.86 -12.16 -19.17
CA ALA A 417 12.97 -12.20 -18.00
C ALA A 417 11.91 -13.30 -18.14
N TRP A 418 11.35 -13.45 -19.33
CA TRP A 418 10.37 -14.49 -19.65
C TRP A 418 11.00 -15.89 -19.53
N GLN A 419 12.19 -16.11 -20.11
CA GLN A 419 12.91 -17.40 -20.02
C GLN A 419 13.20 -17.80 -18.57
N ALA A 420 13.49 -16.84 -17.70
CA ALA A 420 13.68 -17.09 -16.28
C ALA A 420 12.34 -17.37 -15.56
N ALA A 421 11.26 -16.73 -15.94
CA ALA A 421 9.97 -16.83 -15.27
C ALA A 421 9.15 -18.07 -15.72
N ALA A 422 9.28 -18.51 -16.97
CA ALA A 422 8.44 -19.56 -17.53
C ALA A 422 8.58 -20.92 -16.82
N PRO A 423 9.78 -21.42 -16.47
CA PRO A 423 9.91 -22.64 -15.69
C PRO A 423 9.26 -22.54 -14.31
N VAL A 424 9.35 -21.37 -13.67
CA VAL A 424 8.77 -21.13 -12.34
C VAL A 424 7.24 -21.08 -12.42
N ALA A 425 6.67 -20.48 -13.48
CA ALA A 425 5.24 -20.50 -13.73
C ALA A 425 4.75 -21.91 -14.07
N LEU A 426 5.55 -22.72 -14.76
CA LEU A 426 5.23 -24.13 -15.02
C LEU A 426 5.20 -24.95 -13.71
N ASP A 427 6.19 -24.78 -12.83
CA ASP A 427 6.22 -25.41 -11.49
C ASP A 427 4.96 -24.99 -10.66
N PHE A 428 4.59 -23.71 -10.70
CA PHE A 428 3.37 -23.27 -10.06
C PHE A 428 2.13 -24.00 -10.56
N TRP A 429 1.91 -24.08 -11.90
CA TRP A 429 0.75 -24.74 -12.46
C TRP A 429 0.73 -26.24 -12.16
N GLN A 430 1.90 -26.90 -12.13
CA GLN A 430 2.04 -28.31 -11.74
C GLN A 430 1.64 -28.53 -10.28
N ARG A 431 2.12 -27.67 -9.37
CA ARG A 431 1.73 -27.73 -7.95
C ARG A 431 0.24 -27.49 -7.77
N ALA A 432 -0.33 -26.47 -8.44
CA ALA A 432 -1.74 -26.19 -8.36
C ALA A 432 -2.62 -27.33 -8.92
N ALA A 433 -2.17 -28.04 -9.94
CA ALA A 433 -2.85 -29.20 -10.49
C ALA A 433 -2.84 -30.41 -9.54
N ALA A 434 -1.82 -30.52 -8.68
CA ALA A 434 -1.63 -31.63 -7.75
C ALA A 434 -2.18 -31.35 -6.34
N ASP A 435 -2.44 -30.10 -5.96
CA ASP A 435 -2.83 -29.71 -4.60
C ASP A 435 -4.29 -30.09 -4.31
N GLU A 436 -4.50 -30.97 -3.34
CA GLU A 436 -5.83 -31.48 -2.99
C GLU A 436 -6.74 -30.42 -2.33
N ARG A 437 -6.17 -29.32 -1.83
CA ARG A 437 -6.94 -28.19 -1.29
C ARG A 437 -7.65 -27.41 -2.39
N ILE A 438 -7.24 -27.58 -3.64
CA ILE A 438 -7.89 -27.02 -4.83
C ILE A 438 -8.96 -27.98 -5.34
N SER A 439 -10.12 -27.45 -5.72
CA SER A 439 -11.23 -28.23 -6.24
C SER A 439 -10.82 -29.05 -7.49
N ALA A 440 -11.37 -30.25 -7.65
CA ALA A 440 -11.05 -31.15 -8.76
C ALA A 440 -11.26 -30.48 -10.12
N GLY A 441 -12.32 -29.66 -10.26
CA GLY A 441 -12.60 -28.93 -11.51
C GLY A 441 -11.51 -27.92 -11.83
N PHE A 442 -11.00 -27.17 -10.83
CA PHE A 442 -9.94 -26.18 -11.06
C PHE A 442 -8.57 -26.83 -11.20
N ARG A 443 -8.30 -27.94 -10.53
CA ARG A 443 -7.09 -28.75 -10.80
C ARG A 443 -7.01 -29.19 -12.27
N GLY A 444 -8.16 -29.56 -12.86
CA GLY A 444 -8.25 -29.86 -14.31
C GLY A 444 -7.85 -28.66 -15.18
N VAL A 445 -8.28 -27.45 -14.82
CA VAL A 445 -7.86 -26.20 -15.49
C VAL A 445 -6.35 -25.97 -15.31
N CYS A 446 -5.81 -26.15 -14.11
CA CYS A 446 -4.37 -26.00 -13.84
C CYS A 446 -3.54 -27.01 -14.65
N ALA A 447 -3.98 -28.26 -14.77
CA ALA A 447 -3.32 -29.27 -15.59
C ALA A 447 -3.34 -28.92 -17.09
N GLU A 448 -4.42 -28.33 -17.58
CA GLU A 448 -4.46 -27.83 -18.96
C GLU A 448 -3.52 -26.65 -19.17
N ASN A 449 -3.46 -25.71 -18.23
CA ASN A 449 -2.54 -24.57 -18.27
C ASN A 449 -1.09 -25.05 -18.25
N THR A 450 -0.77 -26.10 -17.47
CA THR A 450 0.55 -26.75 -17.47
C THR A 450 0.91 -27.23 -18.87
N ARG A 451 -0.01 -27.96 -19.56
CA ARG A 451 0.26 -28.46 -20.92
C ARG A 451 0.47 -27.33 -21.93
N ARG A 452 -0.37 -26.27 -21.85
CA ARG A 452 -0.26 -25.11 -22.74
C ARG A 452 1.04 -24.36 -22.58
N LEU A 453 1.48 -24.13 -21.33
CA LEU A 453 2.76 -23.46 -21.06
C LEU A 453 3.93 -24.34 -21.46
N ALA A 454 3.91 -25.65 -21.14
CA ALA A 454 4.95 -26.57 -21.54
C ALA A 454 5.16 -26.63 -23.05
N ALA A 455 4.06 -26.56 -23.84
CA ALA A 455 4.12 -26.53 -25.29
C ALA A 455 4.82 -25.28 -25.89
N LEU A 456 4.96 -24.20 -25.12
CA LEU A 456 5.73 -23.01 -25.51
C LEU A 456 7.21 -23.10 -25.12
N LEU A 457 7.54 -24.02 -24.23
CA LEU A 457 8.91 -24.18 -23.74
C LEU A 457 9.72 -25.19 -24.58
N GLY A 458 9.06 -25.89 -25.48
CA GLY A 458 9.66 -26.82 -26.42
C GLY A 458 9.31 -28.22 -26.20
#